data_3f1e33e5abd0acb4b076140a95114556
#
_entry.id   3f1e33e5abd0acb4b076140a95114556
#
_cell.length_a   1.000
_cell.length_b   1.000
_cell.length_c   1.000
_cell.angle_alpha   90.00
_cell.angle_beta   90.00
_cell.angle_gamma   90.00
#
_symmetry.space_group_name_H-M   'P 1'
#
loop_
_entity.id
_entity.type
_entity.pdbx_description
1 polymer ?
#
loop_
_entity_poly.entity_id
_entity_poly.type
_entity_poly.pdbx_seq_one_letter_code
_entity_poly.pdbx_strand_id
1 'polypeptide(L)'
;MEKNNNNSNNIIELKNIVKTYDNGFTAVDGFNLEVKRGEFVTFLGPSGCGKTTTLRMIAGFEIPTSGEILLNGQDISKLPPNKRPINTVFQRYALFPHLNIFDNIAFGLKLKKLPKAEIVKKVKKVLEMVDLEGFEDSKVATLSGGQQQRIAIARALVNEPEILLLDEPLGALDLKMRKEMQIELKGMHDRLGITFIYVTHDQEEALTMSDKIVVMSEGEIQQI
;
A
#
# COMPACT_ATOMS: atom_id res chain seq x y z
N MET A 1 0.08 14.88 -34.59
CA MET A 1 0.08 14.60 -33.14
C MET A 1 -0.32 13.13 -32.97
N GLU A 2 0.66 12.27 -33.03
CA GLU A 2 0.47 10.82 -32.86
C GLU A 2 0.14 10.53 -31.40
N LYS A 3 -1.07 10.02 -31.14
CA LYS A 3 -1.42 9.40 -29.89
C LYS A 3 -0.65 8.09 -29.82
N ASN A 4 0.49 8.07 -29.12
CA ASN A 4 1.14 6.84 -28.71
C ASN A 4 0.19 6.09 -27.78
N ASN A 5 -0.66 5.23 -28.35
CA ASN A 5 -1.36 4.17 -27.64
C ASN A 5 -0.32 3.08 -27.29
N ASN A 6 0.59 3.36 -26.39
CA ASN A 6 1.29 2.32 -25.67
C ASN A 6 0.28 1.71 -24.69
N ASN A 7 -0.34 0.62 -25.13
CA ASN A 7 -1.18 -0.27 -24.33
C ASN A 7 -0.27 -1.06 -23.37
N SER A 8 0.57 -0.35 -22.57
CA SER A 8 1.34 -0.99 -21.52
C SER A 8 0.38 -1.39 -20.42
N ASN A 9 0.32 -2.69 -20.09
CA ASN A 9 -0.48 -3.20 -18.97
C ASN A 9 0.08 -2.72 -17.60
N ASN A 10 1.07 -1.81 -17.64
CA ASN A 10 1.71 -1.25 -16.46
C ASN A 10 0.80 -0.21 -15.81
N ILE A 11 0.55 -0.38 -14.52
CA ILE A 11 -0.19 0.59 -13.72
C ILE A 11 0.75 1.68 -13.19
N ILE A 12 1.95 1.29 -12.76
CA ILE A 12 2.96 2.23 -12.26
C ILE A 12 4.33 1.89 -12.84
N GLU A 13 5.08 2.93 -13.18
CA GLU A 13 6.45 2.83 -13.68
C GLU A 13 7.34 3.81 -12.90
N LEU A 14 8.44 3.31 -12.37
CA LEU A 14 9.49 4.11 -11.73
C LEU A 14 10.66 4.15 -12.69
N LYS A 15 11.11 5.36 -13.09
CA LYS A 15 12.16 5.56 -14.10
C LYS A 15 13.33 6.34 -13.51
N ASN A 16 14.46 5.69 -13.35
CA ASN A 16 15.73 6.26 -12.85
C ASN A 16 15.53 7.05 -11.55
N ILE A 17 14.75 6.48 -10.61
CA ILE A 17 14.43 7.14 -9.35
C ILE A 17 15.68 7.21 -8.48
N VAL A 18 16.00 8.44 -8.04
CA VAL A 18 17.03 8.71 -7.04
C VAL A 18 16.43 9.50 -5.89
N LYS A 19 16.82 9.14 -4.66
CA LYS A 19 16.48 9.91 -3.46
C LYS A 19 17.73 10.13 -2.64
N THR A 20 18.20 11.37 -2.62
CA THR A 20 19.26 11.85 -1.74
C THR A 20 18.67 12.85 -0.74
N TYR A 21 18.96 12.69 0.53
CA TYR A 21 18.54 13.59 1.61
C TYR A 21 19.54 14.75 1.79
N ASP A 22 19.14 15.82 2.47
CA ASP A 22 19.97 17.04 2.68
C ASP A 22 21.30 16.78 3.38
N ASN A 23 21.41 15.70 4.14
CA ASN A 23 22.66 15.25 4.78
C ASN A 23 23.63 14.52 3.83
N GLY A 24 23.31 14.44 2.53
CA GLY A 24 24.10 13.77 1.51
C GLY A 24 23.90 12.26 1.43
N PHE A 25 23.05 11.66 2.27
CA PHE A 25 22.74 10.22 2.22
C PHE A 25 21.81 9.90 1.06
N THR A 26 22.25 9.02 0.15
CA THR A 26 21.44 8.50 -0.95
C THR A 26 20.75 7.20 -0.50
N ALA A 27 19.43 7.26 -0.33
CA ALA A 27 18.61 6.15 0.14
C ALA A 27 18.11 5.26 -0.99
N VAL A 28 18.00 5.80 -2.20
CA VAL A 28 17.60 5.07 -3.42
C VAL A 28 18.40 5.63 -4.58
N ASP A 29 19.01 4.74 -5.38
CA ASP A 29 19.85 5.13 -6.50
C ASP A 29 19.49 4.34 -7.77
N GLY A 30 19.15 5.06 -8.84
CA GLY A 30 18.88 4.51 -10.16
C GLY A 30 17.76 3.47 -10.23
N PHE A 31 16.74 3.56 -9.36
CA PHE A 31 15.69 2.55 -9.23
C PHE A 31 14.73 2.57 -10.42
N ASN A 32 14.65 1.43 -11.14
CA ASN A 32 13.78 1.24 -12.30
C ASN A 32 12.86 0.04 -12.07
N LEU A 33 11.54 0.25 -12.15
CA LEU A 33 10.56 -0.81 -11.93
C LEU A 33 9.29 -0.56 -12.73
N GLU A 34 8.76 -1.62 -13.34
CA GLU A 34 7.44 -1.66 -13.95
C GLU A 34 6.55 -2.63 -13.17
N VAL A 35 5.36 -2.18 -12.80
CA VAL A 35 4.34 -2.98 -12.10
C VAL A 35 3.09 -3.04 -12.96
N LYS A 36 2.61 -4.25 -13.22
CA LYS A 36 1.39 -4.47 -13.98
C LYS A 36 0.16 -4.28 -13.10
N ARG A 37 -0.96 -3.96 -13.72
CA ARG A 37 -2.25 -3.87 -13.05
C ARG A 37 -2.64 -5.23 -12.44
N GLY A 38 -3.06 -5.22 -11.16
CA GLY A 38 -3.44 -6.41 -10.42
C GLY A 38 -2.28 -7.29 -9.95
N GLU A 39 -1.03 -6.86 -10.09
CA GLU A 39 0.15 -7.60 -9.65
C GLU A 39 0.38 -7.40 -8.13
N PHE A 40 0.79 -8.45 -7.43
CA PHE A 40 1.30 -8.38 -6.06
C PHE A 40 2.83 -8.29 -6.12
N VAL A 41 3.39 -7.11 -5.87
CA VAL A 41 4.84 -6.86 -5.92
C VAL A 41 5.39 -6.68 -4.52
N THR A 42 6.46 -7.41 -4.18
CA THR A 42 7.12 -7.26 -2.87
C THR A 42 8.52 -6.67 -3.01
N PHE A 43 8.80 -5.64 -2.22
CA PHE A 43 10.15 -5.14 -1.98
C PHE A 43 10.75 -5.88 -0.80
N LEU A 44 11.78 -6.69 -1.07
CA LEU A 44 12.48 -7.53 -0.11
C LEU A 44 13.91 -7.01 0.11
N GLY A 45 14.39 -6.99 1.34
CA GLY A 45 15.78 -6.64 1.66
C GLY A 45 15.98 -6.25 3.11
N PRO A 46 17.21 -6.01 3.54
CA PRO A 46 17.54 -5.66 4.90
C PRO A 46 16.99 -4.28 5.30
N SER A 47 16.97 -4.00 6.61
CA SER A 47 16.59 -2.68 7.10
C SER A 47 17.53 -1.60 6.56
N GLY A 48 16.98 -0.44 6.16
CA GLY A 48 17.75 0.68 5.63
C GLY A 48 18.13 0.59 4.14
N CYS A 49 17.77 -0.47 3.40
CA CYS A 49 18.10 -0.60 1.97
C CYS A 49 17.21 0.20 1.02
N GLY A 50 16.34 1.11 1.50
CA GLY A 50 15.55 2.01 0.65
C GLY A 50 14.10 1.61 0.39
N LYS A 51 13.61 0.44 0.83
CA LYS A 51 12.23 -0.06 0.58
C LYS A 51 11.14 0.94 1.00
N THR A 52 11.13 1.31 2.28
CA THR A 52 10.15 2.28 2.83
C THR A 52 10.28 3.64 2.17
N THR A 53 11.51 4.09 1.84
CA THR A 53 11.73 5.34 1.11
C THR A 53 11.11 5.29 -0.28
N THR A 54 11.30 4.19 -1.03
CA THR A 54 10.68 3.98 -2.35
C THR A 54 9.16 3.94 -2.23
N LEU A 55 8.62 3.21 -1.25
CA LEU A 55 7.19 3.15 -1.00
C LEU A 55 6.62 4.55 -0.67
N ARG A 56 7.33 5.36 0.15
CA ARG A 56 6.92 6.73 0.48
C ARG A 56 6.94 7.66 -0.72
N MET A 57 7.88 7.48 -1.66
CA MET A 57 7.89 8.23 -2.93
C MET A 57 6.68 7.86 -3.81
N ILE A 58 6.32 6.58 -3.89
CA ILE A 58 5.11 6.12 -4.59
C ILE A 58 3.85 6.70 -3.94
N ALA A 59 3.79 6.73 -2.61
CA ALA A 59 2.68 7.30 -1.85
C ALA A 59 2.58 8.83 -1.95
N GLY A 60 3.66 9.53 -2.31
CA GLY A 60 3.74 10.99 -2.37
C GLY A 60 4.09 11.67 -1.04
N PHE A 61 4.56 10.90 -0.04
CA PHE A 61 5.09 11.45 1.22
C PHE A 61 6.52 11.93 1.09
N GLU A 62 7.26 11.45 0.07
CA GLU A 62 8.59 11.88 -0.30
C GLU A 62 8.61 12.25 -1.78
N ILE A 63 9.40 13.27 -2.13
CA ILE A 63 9.62 13.64 -3.53
C ILE A 63 10.97 13.06 -3.95
N PRO A 64 11.07 12.36 -5.09
CA PRO A 64 12.35 11.90 -5.60
C PRO A 64 13.27 13.10 -5.90
N THR A 65 14.59 12.94 -5.73
CA THR A 65 15.59 13.95 -6.10
C THR A 65 15.70 14.06 -7.62
N SER A 66 15.60 12.90 -8.31
CA SER A 66 15.51 12.83 -9.77
C SER A 66 14.76 11.59 -10.21
N GLY A 67 14.44 11.50 -11.49
CA GLY A 67 13.62 10.43 -12.06
C GLY A 67 12.13 10.76 -12.06
N GLU A 68 11.33 9.82 -12.56
CA GLU A 68 9.88 10.00 -12.76
C GLU A 68 9.10 8.80 -12.22
N ILE A 69 7.95 9.07 -11.59
CA ILE A 69 6.97 8.06 -11.18
C ILE A 69 5.73 8.27 -12.04
N LEU A 70 5.45 7.33 -12.94
CA LEU A 70 4.30 7.39 -13.83
C LEU A 70 3.21 6.46 -13.31
N LEU A 71 2.00 6.96 -13.14
CA LEU A 71 0.78 6.20 -12.85
C LEU A 71 -0.15 6.29 -14.06
N ASN A 72 -0.48 5.14 -14.65
CA ASN A 72 -1.23 5.10 -15.92
C ASN A 72 -0.62 6.04 -17.00
N GLY A 73 0.73 6.12 -17.07
CA GLY A 73 1.45 6.98 -17.99
C GLY A 73 1.48 8.47 -17.65
N GLN A 74 0.90 8.89 -16.52
CA GLN A 74 0.93 10.27 -16.05
C GLN A 74 1.95 10.44 -14.92
N ASP A 75 2.81 11.45 -15.02
CA ASP A 75 3.78 11.75 -13.96
C ASP A 75 3.09 12.25 -12.68
N ILE A 76 3.29 11.50 -11.61
CA ILE A 76 2.78 11.80 -10.27
C ILE A 76 3.89 12.17 -9.28
N SER A 77 5.15 12.30 -9.71
CA SER A 77 6.32 12.48 -8.84
C SER A 77 6.16 13.63 -7.84
N LYS A 78 5.51 14.73 -8.28
CA LYS A 78 5.28 15.94 -7.48
C LYS A 78 3.86 16.06 -6.91
N LEU A 79 2.97 15.09 -7.19
CA LEU A 79 1.61 15.15 -6.66
C LEU A 79 1.60 14.79 -5.17
N PRO A 80 0.87 15.54 -4.33
CA PRO A 80 0.73 15.20 -2.90
C PRO A 80 -0.12 13.92 -2.73
N PRO A 81 -0.01 13.22 -1.57
CA PRO A 81 -0.69 11.94 -1.32
C PRO A 81 -2.20 11.96 -1.57
N ASN A 82 -2.87 13.04 -1.18
CA ASN A 82 -4.32 13.16 -1.29
C ASN A 82 -4.84 13.32 -2.74
N LYS A 83 -3.94 13.50 -3.71
CA LYS A 83 -4.26 13.58 -5.15
C LYS A 83 -3.89 12.32 -5.92
N ARG A 84 -3.32 11.31 -5.23
CA ARG A 84 -2.98 10.03 -5.84
C ARG A 84 -4.07 9.00 -5.54
N PRO A 85 -4.52 8.18 -6.51
CA PRO A 85 -5.45 7.07 -6.25
C PRO A 85 -4.69 5.87 -5.63
N ILE A 86 -3.88 6.15 -4.62
CA ILE A 86 -2.99 5.23 -3.92
C ILE A 86 -3.24 5.38 -2.43
N ASN A 87 -3.43 4.28 -1.71
CA ASN A 87 -3.58 4.30 -0.26
C ASN A 87 -2.50 3.46 0.41
N THR A 88 -2.14 3.83 1.64
CA THR A 88 -1.07 3.17 2.40
C THR A 88 -1.60 2.62 3.72
N VAL A 89 -1.23 1.37 4.03
CA VAL A 89 -1.34 0.77 5.35
C VAL A 89 0.04 0.78 5.99
N PHE A 90 0.17 1.43 7.14
CA PHE A 90 1.43 1.57 7.87
C PHE A 90 1.66 0.41 8.83
N GLN A 91 2.91 0.14 9.20
CA GLN A 91 3.35 -0.92 10.10
C GLN A 91 2.59 -0.94 11.45
N ARG A 92 2.22 0.21 12.01
CA ARG A 92 1.44 0.34 13.25
C ARG A 92 -0.06 0.59 13.01
N TYR A 93 -0.57 0.23 11.82
CA TYR A 93 -1.97 0.38 11.39
C TYR A 93 -2.52 1.81 11.43
N ALA A 94 -2.03 2.69 12.31
CA ALA A 94 -2.40 4.10 12.47
C ALA A 94 -3.94 4.30 12.60
N LEU A 95 -4.64 3.37 13.27
CA LEU A 95 -6.06 3.52 13.57
C LEU A 95 -6.26 4.66 14.57
N PHE A 96 -7.37 5.37 14.44
CA PHE A 96 -7.76 6.45 15.35
C PHE A 96 -8.38 5.84 16.62
N PRO A 97 -7.69 5.86 17.80
CA PRO A 97 -8.14 5.13 18.98
C PRO A 97 -9.40 5.72 19.62
N HIS A 98 -9.70 6.98 19.35
CA HIS A 98 -10.88 7.70 19.86
C HIS A 98 -12.13 7.51 18.97
N LEU A 99 -12.00 6.88 17.78
CA LEU A 99 -13.10 6.59 16.89
C LEU A 99 -13.47 5.11 16.98
N ASN A 100 -14.76 4.79 16.74
CA ASN A 100 -15.20 3.42 16.51
C ASN A 100 -14.73 2.92 15.13
N ILE A 101 -15.02 1.66 14.79
CA ILE A 101 -14.58 1.05 13.54
C ILE A 101 -15.25 1.71 12.33
N PHE A 102 -16.56 1.97 12.42
CA PHE A 102 -17.27 2.68 11.35
C PHE A 102 -16.62 4.04 11.04
N ASP A 103 -16.34 4.83 12.07
CA ASP A 103 -15.77 6.17 11.91
C ASP A 103 -14.30 6.13 11.45
N ASN A 104 -13.53 5.11 11.85
CA ASN A 104 -12.20 4.88 11.30
C ASN A 104 -12.23 4.67 9.79
N ILE A 105 -13.09 3.78 9.31
CA ILE A 105 -13.22 3.45 7.88
C ILE A 105 -13.83 4.65 7.12
N ALA A 106 -14.88 5.25 7.66
CA ALA A 106 -15.58 6.36 7.02
C ALA A 106 -14.78 7.66 6.96
N PHE A 107 -13.65 7.77 7.66
CA PHE A 107 -12.92 9.01 7.85
C PHE A 107 -12.60 9.73 6.52
N GLY A 108 -11.99 9.03 5.56
CA GLY A 108 -11.67 9.58 4.24
C GLY A 108 -12.91 9.98 3.44
N LEU A 109 -13.99 9.20 3.52
CA LEU A 109 -15.24 9.49 2.83
C LEU A 109 -15.94 10.74 3.39
N LYS A 110 -15.86 10.94 4.72
CA LYS A 110 -16.38 12.16 5.39
C LYS A 110 -15.63 13.41 4.94
N LEU A 111 -14.29 13.32 4.80
CA LEU A 111 -13.48 14.43 4.27
C LEU A 111 -13.85 14.78 2.83
N LYS A 112 -14.20 13.78 2.01
CA LYS A 112 -14.72 13.97 0.64
C LYS A 112 -16.18 14.47 0.62
N LYS A 113 -16.82 14.64 1.79
CA LYS A 113 -18.21 15.10 1.95
C LYS A 113 -19.24 14.24 1.21
N LEU A 114 -19.03 12.92 1.14
CA LEU A 114 -20.01 12.01 0.56
C LEU A 114 -21.31 11.99 1.36
N PRO A 115 -22.48 11.70 0.71
CA PRO A 115 -23.76 11.52 1.39
C PRO A 115 -23.70 10.40 2.43
N LYS A 116 -24.35 10.58 3.59
CA LYS A 116 -24.35 9.61 4.70
C LYS A 116 -24.77 8.20 4.26
N ALA A 117 -25.80 8.09 3.42
CA ALA A 117 -26.28 6.80 2.91
C ALA A 117 -25.21 6.07 2.07
N GLU A 118 -24.44 6.80 1.25
CA GLU A 118 -23.34 6.24 0.47
C GLU A 118 -22.18 5.79 1.37
N ILE A 119 -21.82 6.59 2.38
CA ILE A 119 -20.80 6.22 3.37
C ILE A 119 -21.18 4.91 4.06
N VAL A 120 -22.41 4.77 4.55
CA VAL A 120 -22.89 3.55 5.20
C VAL A 120 -22.76 2.34 4.27
N LYS A 121 -23.18 2.49 3.01
CA LYS A 121 -23.08 1.41 2.01
C LYS A 121 -21.64 0.99 1.75
N LYS A 122 -20.73 1.96 1.55
CA LYS A 122 -19.30 1.68 1.28
C LYS A 122 -18.62 1.04 2.50
N VAL A 123 -18.89 1.53 3.72
CA VAL A 123 -18.31 0.96 4.94
C VAL A 123 -18.77 -0.48 5.17
N LYS A 124 -20.05 -0.78 5.00
CA LYS A 124 -20.56 -2.16 5.11
C LYS A 124 -19.89 -3.09 4.10
N LYS A 125 -19.79 -2.64 2.84
CA LYS A 125 -19.14 -3.43 1.78
C LYS A 125 -17.69 -3.77 2.10
N VAL A 126 -16.89 -2.82 2.61
CA VAL A 126 -15.48 -3.13 2.94
C VAL A 126 -15.32 -3.94 4.21
N LEU A 127 -16.24 -3.82 5.19
CA LEU A 127 -16.27 -4.71 6.37
C LEU A 127 -16.56 -6.16 5.97
N GLU A 128 -17.49 -6.39 5.05
CA GLU A 128 -17.75 -7.70 4.44
C GLU A 128 -16.51 -8.26 3.74
N MET A 129 -15.77 -7.43 2.99
CA MET A 129 -14.55 -7.83 2.28
C MET A 129 -13.42 -8.30 3.20
N VAL A 130 -13.39 -7.84 4.46
CA VAL A 130 -12.36 -8.17 5.44
C VAL A 130 -12.89 -9.09 6.57
N ASP A 131 -14.08 -9.69 6.37
CA ASP A 131 -14.74 -10.64 7.29
C ASP A 131 -14.91 -10.05 8.72
N LEU A 132 -15.36 -8.79 8.81
CA LEU A 132 -15.60 -8.06 10.08
C LEU A 132 -16.98 -7.35 10.10
N GLU A 133 -18.03 -7.97 9.52
CA GLU A 133 -19.39 -7.48 9.65
C GLU A 133 -19.83 -7.50 11.13
N GLY A 134 -20.58 -6.50 11.52
CA GLY A 134 -21.10 -6.36 12.91
C GLY A 134 -20.10 -5.71 13.89
N PHE A 135 -18.88 -5.34 13.41
CA PHE A 135 -17.90 -4.65 14.25
C PHE A 135 -17.98 -3.11 14.16
N GLU A 136 -18.97 -2.56 13.46
CA GLU A 136 -19.08 -1.13 13.15
C GLU A 136 -18.96 -0.24 14.40
N ASP A 137 -19.63 -0.61 15.50
CA ASP A 137 -19.67 0.16 16.73
C ASP A 137 -18.57 -0.19 17.74
N SER A 138 -17.73 -1.18 17.40
CA SER A 138 -16.64 -1.63 18.27
C SER A 138 -15.55 -0.57 18.42
N LYS A 139 -14.84 -0.58 19.55
CA LYS A 139 -13.68 0.27 19.80
C LYS A 139 -12.40 -0.41 19.28
N VAL A 140 -11.46 0.36 18.78
CA VAL A 140 -10.15 -0.16 18.31
C VAL A 140 -9.44 -1.00 19.39
N ALA A 141 -9.52 -0.57 20.65
CA ALA A 141 -8.86 -1.24 21.79
C ALA A 141 -9.41 -2.64 22.11
N THR A 142 -10.60 -2.99 21.61
CA THR A 142 -11.21 -4.31 21.84
C THR A 142 -10.83 -5.33 20.77
N LEU A 143 -10.12 -4.92 19.73
CA LEU A 143 -9.75 -5.75 18.59
C LEU A 143 -8.40 -6.44 18.82
N SER A 144 -8.26 -7.68 18.34
CA SER A 144 -6.96 -8.35 18.18
C SER A 144 -6.06 -7.62 17.15
N GLY A 145 -4.75 -7.90 17.17
CA GLY A 145 -3.82 -7.30 16.19
C GLY A 145 -4.20 -7.58 14.74
N GLY A 146 -4.60 -8.82 14.41
CA GLY A 146 -5.08 -9.17 13.07
C GLY A 146 -6.38 -8.45 12.69
N GLN A 147 -7.33 -8.29 13.63
CA GLN A 147 -8.53 -7.51 13.39
C GLN A 147 -8.21 -6.03 13.16
N GLN A 148 -7.30 -5.44 13.95
CA GLN A 148 -6.86 -4.05 13.74
C GLN A 148 -6.24 -3.87 12.35
N GLN A 149 -5.42 -4.82 11.90
CA GLN A 149 -4.84 -4.82 10.57
C GLN A 149 -5.91 -4.86 9.50
N ARG A 150 -6.88 -5.78 9.59
CA ARG A 150 -8.00 -5.87 8.64
C ARG A 150 -8.80 -4.57 8.58
N ILE A 151 -9.03 -3.91 9.70
CA ILE A 151 -9.69 -2.59 9.71
C ILE A 151 -8.81 -1.50 9.04
N ALA A 152 -7.49 -1.52 9.22
CA ALA A 152 -6.60 -0.59 8.53
C ALA A 152 -6.63 -0.78 7.00
N ILE A 153 -6.69 -2.04 6.56
CA ILE A 153 -6.88 -2.39 5.14
C ILE A 153 -8.26 -1.92 4.65
N ALA A 154 -9.34 -2.20 5.39
CA ALA A 154 -10.70 -1.74 5.04
C ALA A 154 -10.77 -0.21 4.91
N ARG A 155 -10.11 0.53 5.82
CA ARG A 155 -10.01 2.00 5.76
C ARG A 155 -9.26 2.48 4.51
N ALA A 156 -8.26 1.73 4.06
CA ALA A 156 -7.57 2.05 2.81
C ALA A 156 -8.44 1.71 1.59
N LEU A 157 -9.08 0.55 1.57
CA LEU A 157 -9.89 0.05 0.46
C LEU A 157 -11.18 0.84 0.22
N VAL A 158 -11.79 1.42 1.27
CA VAL A 158 -13.06 2.16 1.15
C VAL A 158 -12.98 3.36 0.20
N ASN A 159 -11.76 3.86 -0.03
CA ASN A 159 -11.49 4.93 -1.00
C ASN A 159 -11.36 4.45 -2.44
N GLU A 160 -11.45 3.12 -2.69
CA GLU A 160 -11.33 2.49 -4.00
C GLU A 160 -10.00 2.84 -4.71
N PRO A 161 -8.84 2.59 -4.07
CA PRO A 161 -7.55 2.93 -4.65
C PRO A 161 -7.24 1.99 -5.84
N GLU A 162 -6.40 2.48 -6.77
CA GLU A 162 -5.84 1.64 -7.83
C GLU A 162 -4.64 0.82 -7.34
N ILE A 163 -3.92 1.33 -6.34
CA ILE A 163 -2.77 0.67 -5.71
C ILE A 163 -2.90 0.75 -4.20
N LEU A 164 -2.69 -0.39 -3.54
CA LEU A 164 -2.55 -0.48 -2.08
C LEU A 164 -1.09 -0.72 -1.71
N LEU A 165 -0.54 0.20 -0.92
CA LEU A 165 0.81 0.10 -0.37
C LEU A 165 0.75 -0.45 1.05
N LEU A 166 1.62 -1.43 1.35
CA LEU A 166 1.66 -2.12 2.63
C LEU A 166 3.11 -2.07 3.17
N ASP A 167 3.34 -1.26 4.21
CA ASP A 167 4.67 -1.06 4.81
C ASP A 167 4.84 -1.95 6.04
N GLU A 168 5.48 -3.11 5.88
CA GLU A 168 5.70 -4.14 6.92
C GLU A 168 4.44 -4.47 7.75
N PRO A 169 3.28 -4.73 7.13
CA PRO A 169 2.02 -4.78 7.86
C PRO A 169 1.90 -5.97 8.81
N LEU A 170 2.72 -7.02 8.64
CA LEU A 170 2.73 -8.22 9.50
C LEU A 170 3.79 -8.17 10.60
N GLY A 171 4.66 -7.15 10.61
CA GLY A 171 5.80 -7.08 11.52
C GLY A 171 5.46 -7.02 13.02
N ALA A 172 4.24 -6.60 13.37
CA ALA A 172 3.78 -6.50 14.76
C ALA A 172 3.07 -7.77 15.27
N LEU A 173 2.87 -8.80 14.42
CA LEU A 173 2.13 -10.01 14.74
C LEU A 173 3.07 -11.14 15.19
N ASP A 174 2.57 -12.03 16.07
CA ASP A 174 3.24 -13.29 16.36
C ASP A 174 3.26 -14.24 15.15
N LEU A 175 4.09 -15.27 15.20
CA LEU A 175 4.34 -16.18 14.07
C LEU A 175 3.05 -16.86 13.57
N LYS A 176 2.18 -17.32 14.48
CA LYS A 176 0.94 -18.00 14.09
C LYS A 176 -0.01 -17.05 13.37
N MET A 177 -0.26 -15.90 13.98
CA MET A 177 -1.15 -14.87 13.44
C MET A 177 -0.60 -14.32 12.12
N ARG A 178 0.73 -14.21 11.98
CA ARG A 178 1.38 -13.78 10.74
C ARG A 178 1.08 -14.72 9.58
N LYS A 179 1.19 -16.03 9.78
CA LYS A 179 0.87 -17.04 8.76
C LYS A 179 -0.61 -17.02 8.34
N GLU A 180 -1.51 -16.89 9.31
CA GLU A 180 -2.94 -16.75 9.03
C GLU A 180 -3.19 -15.48 8.17
N MET A 181 -2.58 -14.35 8.55
CA MET A 181 -2.73 -13.08 7.84
C MET A 181 -2.10 -13.06 6.44
N GLN A 182 -1.02 -13.83 6.17
CA GLN A 182 -0.47 -14.00 4.83
C GLN A 182 -1.51 -14.61 3.88
N ILE A 183 -2.16 -15.68 4.31
CA ILE A 183 -3.22 -16.36 3.54
C ILE A 183 -4.39 -15.40 3.29
N GLU A 184 -4.82 -14.68 4.31
CA GLU A 184 -5.91 -13.71 4.20
C GLU A 184 -5.56 -12.55 3.24
N LEU A 185 -4.35 -11.98 3.34
CA LEU A 185 -3.90 -10.89 2.45
C LEU A 185 -3.84 -11.35 0.99
N LYS A 186 -3.28 -12.54 0.73
CA LYS A 186 -3.26 -13.11 -0.63
C LYS A 186 -4.67 -13.35 -1.14
N GLY A 187 -5.54 -13.95 -0.33
CA GLY A 187 -6.94 -14.15 -0.69
C GLY A 187 -7.70 -12.84 -0.94
N MET A 188 -7.43 -11.78 -0.17
CA MET A 188 -8.00 -10.45 -0.44
C MET A 188 -7.50 -9.88 -1.76
N HIS A 189 -6.20 -9.95 -2.03
CA HIS A 189 -5.61 -9.50 -3.29
C HIS A 189 -6.29 -10.20 -4.49
N ASP A 190 -6.40 -11.54 -4.45
CA ASP A 190 -6.97 -12.33 -5.53
C ASP A 190 -8.46 -11.99 -5.77
N ARG A 191 -9.23 -11.71 -4.70
CA ARG A 191 -10.64 -11.30 -4.79
C ARG A 191 -10.82 -9.88 -5.32
N LEU A 192 -9.93 -8.95 -4.95
CA LEU A 192 -10.06 -7.53 -5.29
C LEU A 192 -9.50 -7.20 -6.67
N GLY A 193 -8.48 -7.92 -7.14
CA GLY A 193 -7.81 -7.66 -8.41
C GLY A 193 -7.12 -6.30 -8.52
N ILE A 194 -6.87 -5.61 -7.38
CA ILE A 194 -6.13 -4.36 -7.34
C ILE A 194 -4.63 -4.62 -7.15
N THR A 195 -3.79 -3.68 -7.53
CA THR A 195 -2.34 -3.81 -7.41
C THR A 195 -1.90 -3.61 -5.97
N PHE A 196 -1.08 -4.56 -5.45
CA PHE A 196 -0.45 -4.44 -4.14
C PHE A 196 1.05 -4.20 -4.29
N ILE A 197 1.61 -3.26 -3.51
CA ILE A 197 3.05 -3.11 -3.32
C ILE A 197 3.32 -3.30 -1.82
N TYR A 198 4.07 -4.34 -1.52
CA TYR A 198 4.31 -4.84 -0.18
C TYR A 198 5.78 -4.68 0.20
N VAL A 199 6.07 -4.21 1.39
CA VAL A 199 7.43 -4.10 1.93
C VAL A 199 7.59 -5.10 3.06
N THR A 200 8.65 -5.91 3.00
CA THR A 200 9.03 -6.82 4.06
C THR A 200 10.53 -7.07 4.08
N HIS A 201 11.03 -7.61 5.19
CA HIS A 201 12.36 -8.21 5.30
C HIS A 201 12.29 -9.74 5.45
N ASP A 202 11.08 -10.31 5.44
CA ASP A 202 10.83 -11.75 5.58
C ASP A 202 10.71 -12.40 4.20
N GLN A 203 11.60 -13.39 3.93
CA GLN A 203 11.62 -14.09 2.66
C GLN A 203 10.41 -15.03 2.48
N GLU A 204 9.91 -15.63 3.59
CA GLU A 204 8.74 -16.52 3.54
C GLU A 204 7.51 -15.72 3.08
N GLU A 205 7.32 -14.50 3.61
CA GLU A 205 6.24 -13.61 3.18
C GLU A 205 6.33 -13.29 1.68
N ALA A 206 7.52 -12.88 1.23
CA ALA A 206 7.74 -12.52 -0.17
C ALA A 206 7.45 -13.70 -1.13
N LEU A 207 7.98 -14.89 -0.82
CA LEU A 207 7.81 -16.08 -1.66
C LEU A 207 6.38 -16.61 -1.68
N THR A 208 5.64 -16.45 -0.57
CA THR A 208 4.29 -17.01 -0.45
C THR A 208 3.22 -16.16 -1.15
N MET A 209 3.37 -14.83 -1.12
CA MET A 209 2.30 -13.93 -1.55
C MET A 209 2.50 -13.28 -2.92
N SER A 210 3.76 -13.17 -3.39
CA SER A 210 4.09 -12.25 -4.50
C SER A 210 4.03 -12.90 -5.87
N ASP A 211 3.58 -12.12 -6.85
CA ASP A 211 3.75 -12.43 -8.26
C ASP A 211 5.13 -11.96 -8.76
N LYS A 212 5.69 -10.92 -8.11
CA LYS A 212 7.00 -10.35 -8.41
C LYS A 212 7.72 -9.95 -7.13
N ILE A 213 9.00 -10.31 -6.99
CA ILE A 213 9.85 -9.92 -5.87
C ILE A 213 10.98 -9.03 -6.38
N VAL A 214 11.12 -7.85 -5.77
CA VAL A 214 12.19 -6.89 -6.03
C VAL A 214 13.16 -6.95 -4.85
N VAL A 215 14.30 -7.57 -5.03
CA VAL A 215 15.34 -7.67 -4.01
C VAL A 215 16.17 -6.40 -4.00
N MET A 216 16.22 -5.72 -2.86
CA MET A 216 16.91 -4.45 -2.69
C MET A 216 18.05 -4.55 -1.69
N SER A 217 19.18 -3.90 -2.01
CA SER A 217 20.30 -3.67 -1.11
C SER A 217 20.95 -2.34 -1.42
N GLU A 218 21.36 -1.59 -0.38
CA GLU A 218 22.11 -0.32 -0.52
C GLU A 218 21.50 0.71 -1.46
N GLY A 219 20.16 0.78 -1.50
CA GLY A 219 19.41 1.73 -2.32
C GLY A 219 19.15 1.28 -3.76
N GLU A 220 19.66 0.13 -4.17
CA GLU A 220 19.58 -0.39 -5.54
C GLU A 220 18.76 -1.69 -5.62
N ILE A 221 18.25 -1.98 -6.82
CA ILE A 221 17.67 -3.29 -7.16
C ILE A 221 18.82 -4.24 -7.47
N GLN A 222 18.88 -5.35 -6.75
CA GLN A 222 19.85 -6.42 -6.99
C GLN A 222 19.28 -7.49 -7.93
N GLN A 223 17.96 -7.75 -7.84
CA GLN A 223 17.26 -8.77 -8.63
C GLN A 223 15.75 -8.48 -8.68
N ILE A 224 15.12 -8.89 -9.76
CA ILE A 224 13.67 -8.96 -9.92
C ILE A 224 13.28 -10.37 -10.34
#